data_526bb75afbac21fb16c9cd2f5e009130
#
_entry.id   526bb75afbac21fb16c9cd2f5e009130
#
_cell.length_a   1.000
_cell.length_b   1.000
_cell.length_c   1.000
_cell.angle_alpha   90.00
_cell.angle_beta   90.00
_cell.angle_gamma   90.00
#
_symmetry.space_group_name_H-M   'P 1'
#
loop_
_entity.id
_entity.type
_entity.pdbx_description
1 polymer ?
#
loop_
_entity_poly.entity_id
_entity_poly.type
_entity_poly.pdbx_seq_one_letter_code
_entity_poly.pdbx_strand_id
1 'polypeptide(L)'
;MQTGKNRPLRFHFTKEVSLPMHSRSPAGAALKAAFPHTIPILAGFLFLGMTYGVYMRTSGFSFWYPMIMSVVIFGGSLEFVATSMLLAPFAPVQVFLTAVMIQARHLFYGISMLDKYKGTGWKKPYLIYAMCDETFSVNYTADIPEGVDRGWFYFFVSLLDEFYWFLGATLGGILGGLLRFNTEGLDF
;
A
#
# COMPACT_ATOMS: atom_id res chain seq x y z
N MET A 1 -4.08 43.82 -68.99
CA MET A 1 -4.19 42.44 -68.46
C MET A 1 -3.01 42.17 -67.57
N GLN A 2 -3.16 42.36 -66.25
CA GLN A 2 -2.09 42.08 -65.29
C GLN A 2 -2.56 40.89 -64.45
N THR A 3 -1.78 39.81 -64.57
CA THR A 3 -1.99 38.59 -63.81
C THR A 3 -1.36 38.75 -62.42
N GLY A 4 -2.20 38.82 -61.40
CA GLY A 4 -1.78 38.84 -59.97
C GLY A 4 -1.16 37.51 -59.54
N LYS A 5 0.09 37.57 -59.07
CA LYS A 5 0.83 36.47 -58.49
C LYS A 5 0.41 36.29 -57.03
N ASN A 6 -0.41 35.31 -56.73
CA ASN A 6 -0.69 34.88 -55.36
C ASN A 6 0.58 34.30 -54.75
N ARG A 7 1.15 34.96 -53.75
CA ARG A 7 2.17 34.39 -52.87
C ARG A 7 1.49 33.63 -51.75
N PRO A 8 1.84 32.35 -51.49
CA PRO A 8 1.34 31.66 -50.30
C PRO A 8 1.98 32.22 -49.04
N LEU A 9 1.14 32.52 -48.04
CA LEU A 9 1.56 32.89 -46.70
C LEU A 9 2.34 31.73 -46.06
N ARG A 10 3.64 31.91 -45.87
CA ARG A 10 4.48 31.01 -45.06
C ARG A 10 4.13 31.26 -43.60
N PHE A 11 3.38 30.36 -42.98
CA PHE A 11 3.31 30.26 -41.52
C PHE A 11 4.68 29.81 -40.99
N HIS A 12 5.39 30.73 -40.34
CA HIS A 12 6.52 30.36 -39.49
C HIS A 12 5.98 29.64 -38.28
N PHE A 13 6.11 28.32 -38.26
CA PHE A 13 6.02 27.58 -37.02
C PHE A 13 7.19 28.03 -36.16
N THR A 14 6.89 28.82 -35.15
CA THR A 14 7.80 29.07 -34.02
C THR A 14 8.13 27.71 -33.39
N LYS A 15 9.37 27.29 -33.54
CA LYS A 15 9.94 26.14 -32.86
C LYS A 15 9.75 26.39 -31.38
N GLU A 16 8.76 25.72 -30.76
CA GLU A 16 8.67 25.72 -29.31
C GLU A 16 9.99 25.22 -28.77
N VAL A 17 10.69 26.12 -28.07
CA VAL A 17 11.88 25.80 -27.30
C VAL A 17 11.38 24.93 -26.14
N SER A 18 11.44 23.63 -26.32
CA SER A 18 11.25 22.66 -25.24
C SER A 18 12.37 22.92 -24.25
N LEU A 19 12.03 23.62 -23.15
CA LEU A 19 12.90 23.73 -21.99
C LEU A 19 13.26 22.30 -21.56
N PRO A 20 14.54 22.02 -21.24
CA PRO A 20 14.93 20.71 -20.77
C PRO A 20 14.14 20.40 -19.50
N MET A 21 13.16 19.52 -19.59
CA MET A 21 12.53 18.93 -18.43
C MET A 21 13.66 18.26 -17.65
N HIS A 22 13.97 18.81 -16.49
CA HIS A 22 14.85 18.20 -15.52
C HIS A 22 14.44 16.74 -15.41
N SER A 23 15.28 15.81 -15.83
CA SER A 23 14.98 14.37 -15.89
C SER A 23 14.90 13.85 -14.47
N ARG A 24 13.74 14.05 -13.84
CA ARG A 24 13.41 13.34 -12.61
C ARG A 24 13.34 11.86 -12.95
N SER A 25 14.01 11.03 -12.17
CA SER A 25 13.92 9.60 -12.36
C SER A 25 12.43 9.20 -12.41
N PRO A 26 12.03 8.26 -13.29
CA PRO A 26 10.63 7.82 -13.40
C PRO A 26 10.04 7.42 -12.03
N ALA A 27 10.86 6.83 -11.17
CA ALA A 27 10.51 6.47 -9.81
C ALA A 27 10.22 7.70 -8.92
N GLY A 28 11.05 8.75 -8.99
CA GLY A 28 10.85 9.96 -8.17
C GLY A 28 9.57 10.73 -8.54
N ALA A 29 9.22 10.79 -9.82
CA ALA A 29 7.96 11.38 -10.27
C ALA A 29 6.76 10.57 -9.77
N ALA A 30 6.85 9.24 -9.85
CA ALA A 30 5.80 8.33 -9.39
C ALA A 30 5.60 8.38 -7.87
N LEU A 31 6.68 8.43 -7.08
CA LEU A 31 6.58 8.59 -5.62
C LEU A 31 5.86 9.88 -5.24
N LYS A 32 6.24 11.01 -5.89
CA LYS A 32 5.59 12.29 -5.64
C LYS A 32 4.10 12.28 -6.01
N ALA A 33 3.72 11.56 -7.06
CA ALA A 33 2.33 11.40 -7.46
C ALA A 33 1.56 10.46 -6.52
N ALA A 34 2.17 9.37 -6.04
CA ALA A 34 1.55 8.39 -5.17
C ALA A 34 1.28 8.93 -3.75
N PHE A 35 2.24 9.68 -3.19
CA PHE A 35 2.22 10.12 -1.79
C PHE A 35 0.91 10.83 -1.36
N PRO A 36 0.33 11.79 -2.12
CA PRO A 36 -0.91 12.43 -1.71
C PRO A 36 -2.10 11.48 -1.58
N HIS A 37 -2.12 10.40 -2.38
CA HIS A 37 -3.19 9.41 -2.35
C HIS A 37 -3.11 8.51 -1.11
N THR A 38 -1.93 8.37 -0.50
CA THR A 38 -1.72 7.53 0.68
C THR A 38 -1.83 8.27 2.02
N ILE A 39 -1.90 9.62 2.01
CA ILE A 39 -2.02 10.43 3.25
C ILE A 39 -3.25 10.03 4.09
N PRO A 40 -4.46 9.85 3.53
CA PRO A 40 -5.61 9.41 4.31
C PRO A 40 -5.40 8.03 4.95
N ILE A 41 -4.71 7.13 4.23
CA ILE A 41 -4.41 5.77 4.68
C ILE A 41 -3.41 5.80 5.83
N LEU A 42 -2.41 6.68 5.78
CA LEU A 42 -1.40 6.87 6.83
C LEU A 42 -2.03 6.99 8.22
N ALA A 43 -3.03 7.87 8.38
CA ALA A 43 -3.68 8.06 9.67
C ALA A 43 -4.41 6.80 10.15
N GLY A 44 -5.15 6.13 9.27
CA GLY A 44 -5.86 4.88 9.56
C GLY A 44 -4.90 3.75 9.92
N PHE A 45 -3.87 3.54 9.10
CA PHE A 45 -2.91 2.46 9.30
C PHE A 45 -2.02 2.65 10.52
N LEU A 46 -1.62 3.89 10.84
CA LEU A 46 -0.91 4.14 12.09
C LEU A 46 -1.77 3.80 13.30
N PHE A 47 -3.03 4.24 13.31
CA PHE A 47 -3.94 3.99 14.42
C PHE A 47 -4.24 2.49 14.58
N LEU A 48 -4.68 1.83 13.51
CA LEU A 48 -5.03 0.40 13.53
C LEU A 48 -3.80 -0.48 13.76
N GLY A 49 -2.67 -0.16 13.15
CA GLY A 49 -1.41 -0.85 13.36
C GLY A 49 -0.93 -0.73 14.80
N MET A 50 -0.99 0.47 15.41
CA MET A 50 -0.68 0.64 16.83
C MET A 50 -1.62 -0.19 17.72
N THR A 51 -2.91 -0.21 17.43
CA THR A 51 -3.88 -1.04 18.14
C THR A 51 -3.52 -2.52 18.04
N TYR A 52 -3.18 -3.00 16.85
CA TYR A 52 -2.70 -4.37 16.64
C TYR A 52 -1.43 -4.67 17.45
N GLY A 53 -0.43 -3.78 17.38
CA GLY A 53 0.82 -3.94 18.11
C GLY A 53 0.63 -4.00 19.62
N VAL A 54 -0.21 -3.12 20.19
CA VAL A 54 -0.59 -3.13 21.60
C VAL A 54 -1.30 -4.44 21.95
N TYR A 55 -2.27 -4.87 21.13
CA TYR A 55 -3.00 -6.11 21.32
C TYR A 55 -2.08 -7.34 21.36
N MET A 56 -1.15 -7.46 20.43
CA MET A 56 -0.13 -8.53 20.44
C MET A 56 0.72 -8.47 21.70
N ARG A 57 1.13 -7.28 22.09
CA ARG A 57 1.98 -7.10 23.28
C ARG A 57 1.27 -7.48 24.58
N THR A 58 0.01 -7.07 24.74
CA THR A 58 -0.81 -7.42 25.92
C THR A 58 -1.20 -8.89 25.93
N SER A 59 -1.23 -9.54 24.79
CA SER A 59 -1.40 -10.99 24.64
C SER A 59 -0.15 -11.82 25.02
N GLY A 60 0.93 -11.17 25.46
CA GLY A 60 2.14 -11.84 25.92
C GLY A 60 3.26 -11.99 24.88
N PHE A 61 3.06 -11.52 23.65
CA PHE A 61 4.08 -11.58 22.61
C PHE A 61 5.09 -10.43 22.74
N SER A 62 6.33 -10.66 22.32
CA SER A 62 7.33 -9.60 22.18
C SER A 62 6.99 -8.68 21.02
N PHE A 63 7.46 -7.42 21.05
CA PHE A 63 7.25 -6.44 19.98
C PHE A 63 7.77 -6.89 18.60
N TRP A 64 8.68 -7.85 18.55
CA TRP A 64 9.17 -8.46 17.31
C TRP A 64 8.08 -9.18 16.52
N TYR A 65 7.09 -9.76 17.22
CA TYR A 65 6.01 -10.49 16.56
C TYR A 65 5.14 -9.57 15.68
N PRO A 66 4.52 -8.50 16.17
CA PRO A 66 3.73 -7.61 15.33
C PRO A 66 4.60 -6.94 14.25
N MET A 67 5.86 -6.63 14.54
CA MET A 67 6.79 -6.06 13.57
C MET A 67 7.04 -7.00 12.38
N ILE A 68 7.34 -8.28 12.64
CA ILE A 68 7.61 -9.25 11.56
C ILE A 68 6.32 -9.62 10.83
N MET A 69 5.23 -9.84 11.57
CA MET A 69 3.95 -10.23 10.96
C MET A 69 3.40 -9.13 10.05
N SER A 70 3.56 -7.86 10.41
CA SER A 70 3.14 -6.73 9.56
C SER A 70 3.84 -6.68 8.22
N VAL A 71 5.05 -7.22 8.11
CA VAL A 71 5.80 -7.31 6.84
C VAL A 71 5.54 -8.63 6.12
N VAL A 72 5.38 -9.75 6.83
CA VAL A 72 5.27 -11.08 6.20
C VAL A 72 3.84 -11.42 5.81
N ILE A 73 2.86 -10.99 6.61
CA ILE A 73 1.44 -11.28 6.38
C ILE A 73 0.76 -10.13 5.66
N PHE A 74 0.99 -8.91 6.11
CA PHE A 74 0.38 -7.67 5.61
C PHE A 74 -1.12 -7.84 5.30
N GLY A 75 -1.85 -8.41 6.25
CA GLY A 75 -3.25 -8.80 6.07
C GLY A 75 -4.21 -8.20 7.10
N GLY A 76 -3.81 -7.17 7.84
CA GLY A 76 -4.63 -6.46 8.84
C GLY A 76 -5.55 -7.37 9.65
N SER A 77 -6.76 -7.63 9.15
CA SER A 77 -7.75 -8.48 9.81
C SER A 77 -7.22 -9.89 10.14
N LEU A 78 -6.43 -10.49 9.25
CA LEU A 78 -5.81 -11.80 9.49
C LEU A 78 -4.80 -11.74 10.62
N GLU A 79 -4.05 -10.66 10.75
CA GLU A 79 -3.04 -10.48 11.80
C GLU A 79 -3.68 -10.39 13.19
N PHE A 80 -4.81 -9.70 13.34
CA PHE A 80 -5.58 -9.69 14.59
C PHE A 80 -6.06 -11.08 14.97
N VAL A 81 -6.62 -11.83 14.01
CA VAL A 81 -7.10 -13.20 14.25
C VAL A 81 -5.93 -14.16 14.49
N ALA A 82 -4.81 -13.99 13.79
CA ALA A 82 -3.61 -14.79 13.98
C ALA A 82 -3.05 -14.70 15.41
N THR A 83 -3.22 -13.57 16.09
CA THR A 83 -2.85 -13.44 17.52
C THR A 83 -3.56 -14.49 18.37
N SER A 84 -4.88 -14.65 18.21
CA SER A 84 -5.66 -15.67 18.93
C SER A 84 -5.28 -17.09 18.49
N MET A 85 -4.97 -17.30 17.21
CA MET A 85 -4.54 -18.60 16.70
C MET A 85 -3.19 -19.05 17.24
N LEU A 86 -2.26 -18.10 17.48
CA LEU A 86 -0.95 -18.37 18.08
C LEU A 86 -1.05 -18.77 19.54
N LEU A 87 -2.12 -18.36 20.23
CA LEU A 87 -2.39 -18.73 21.64
C LEU A 87 -3.19 -20.05 21.76
N ALA A 88 -3.84 -20.46 20.68
CA ALA A 88 -4.65 -21.68 20.66
C ALA A 88 -3.77 -22.94 20.45
N PRO A 89 -4.29 -24.14 20.75
CA PRO A 89 -3.62 -25.39 20.38
C PRO A 89 -3.33 -25.46 18.89
N PHE A 90 -2.23 -26.12 18.52
CA PHE A 90 -1.79 -26.23 17.13
C PHE A 90 -2.82 -26.95 16.24
N ALA A 91 -3.47 -26.22 15.35
CA ALA A 91 -4.53 -26.70 14.46
C ALA A 91 -4.32 -26.13 13.02
N PRO A 92 -3.32 -26.62 12.26
CA PRO A 92 -2.90 -26.01 11.00
C PRO A 92 -3.98 -25.99 9.93
N VAL A 93 -4.84 -27.00 9.85
CA VAL A 93 -5.95 -27.05 8.90
C VAL A 93 -6.98 -25.95 9.21
N GLN A 94 -7.33 -25.79 10.48
CA GLN A 94 -8.28 -24.75 10.91
C GLN A 94 -7.70 -23.35 10.64
N VAL A 95 -6.42 -23.14 10.96
CA VAL A 95 -5.71 -21.87 10.69
C VAL A 95 -5.73 -21.57 9.19
N PHE A 96 -5.40 -22.55 8.35
CA PHE A 96 -5.43 -22.38 6.88
C PHE A 96 -6.84 -22.03 6.37
N LEU A 97 -7.86 -22.76 6.76
CA LEU A 97 -9.23 -22.49 6.33
C LEU A 97 -9.70 -21.11 6.78
N THR A 98 -9.42 -20.71 8.01
CA THR A 98 -9.78 -19.39 8.52
C THR A 98 -9.03 -18.29 7.77
N ALA A 99 -7.72 -18.46 7.50
CA ALA A 99 -6.95 -17.51 6.72
C ALA A 99 -7.51 -17.33 5.29
N VAL A 100 -7.87 -18.44 4.61
CA VAL A 100 -8.49 -18.40 3.28
C VAL A 100 -9.84 -17.66 3.33
N MET A 101 -10.66 -17.92 4.35
CA MET A 101 -11.96 -17.26 4.47
C MET A 101 -11.82 -15.74 4.70
N ILE A 102 -10.91 -15.32 5.58
CA ILE A 102 -10.68 -13.89 5.87
C ILE A 102 -10.14 -13.18 4.62
N GLN A 103 -9.22 -13.83 3.91
CA GLN A 103 -8.52 -13.25 2.74
C GLN A 103 -9.21 -13.54 1.40
N ALA A 104 -10.39 -14.18 1.40
CA ALA A 104 -11.12 -14.52 0.16
C ALA A 104 -11.38 -13.30 -0.74
N ARG A 105 -11.55 -12.11 -0.17
CA ARG A 105 -11.73 -10.86 -0.91
C ARG A 105 -10.56 -10.53 -1.85
N HIS A 106 -9.33 -10.95 -1.50
CA HIS A 106 -8.15 -10.71 -2.34
C HIS A 106 -8.20 -11.43 -3.70
N LEU A 107 -8.99 -12.50 -3.82
CA LEU A 107 -9.26 -13.14 -5.11
C LEU A 107 -9.96 -12.17 -6.08
N PHE A 108 -10.95 -11.43 -5.59
CA PHE A 108 -11.68 -10.44 -6.38
C PHE A 108 -10.81 -9.24 -6.74
N TYR A 109 -9.98 -8.77 -5.79
CA TYR A 109 -9.02 -7.71 -6.06
C TYR A 109 -8.01 -8.13 -7.13
N GLY A 110 -7.47 -9.34 -7.00
CA GLY A 110 -6.54 -9.91 -7.97
C GLY A 110 -7.11 -9.94 -9.38
N ILE A 111 -8.35 -10.43 -9.54
CA ILE A 111 -9.04 -10.47 -10.84
C ILE A 111 -9.21 -9.05 -11.40
N SER A 112 -9.68 -8.11 -10.59
CA SER A 112 -9.92 -6.71 -11.01
C SER A 112 -8.65 -5.97 -11.40
N MET A 113 -7.50 -6.36 -10.84
CA MET A 113 -6.21 -5.70 -11.10
C MET A 113 -5.37 -6.35 -12.19
N LEU A 114 -5.83 -7.47 -12.79
CA LEU A 114 -5.07 -8.21 -13.80
C LEU A 114 -4.59 -7.33 -14.95
N ASP A 115 -5.49 -6.52 -15.52
CA ASP A 115 -5.15 -5.64 -16.64
C ASP A 115 -4.30 -4.45 -16.22
N LYS A 116 -4.57 -3.87 -15.03
CA LYS A 116 -3.82 -2.73 -14.50
C LYS A 116 -2.37 -3.09 -14.18
N TYR A 117 -2.13 -4.30 -13.68
CA TYR A 117 -0.78 -4.80 -13.35
C TYR A 117 -0.06 -5.46 -14.53
N LYS A 118 -0.70 -5.50 -15.71
CA LYS A 118 -0.06 -5.98 -16.94
C LYS A 118 1.09 -5.03 -17.33
N GLY A 119 2.25 -5.60 -17.61
CA GLY A 119 3.42 -4.82 -18.03
C GLY A 119 4.22 -4.16 -16.91
N THR A 120 3.86 -4.34 -15.62
CA THR A 120 4.63 -3.78 -14.49
C THR A 120 5.95 -4.51 -14.20
N GLY A 121 6.25 -5.57 -14.97
CA GLY A 121 7.53 -6.30 -14.91
C GLY A 121 7.78 -6.94 -13.54
N TRP A 122 9.01 -6.81 -13.04
CA TRP A 122 9.44 -7.40 -11.77
C TRP A 122 8.68 -6.89 -10.54
N LYS A 123 7.99 -5.76 -10.63
CA LYS A 123 7.16 -5.19 -9.55
C LYS A 123 5.91 -6.02 -9.31
N LYS A 124 5.41 -6.76 -10.33
CA LYS A 124 4.14 -7.48 -10.26
C LYS A 124 4.00 -8.45 -9.08
N PRO A 125 4.99 -9.30 -8.73
CA PRO A 125 4.89 -10.19 -7.57
C PRO A 125 4.68 -9.41 -6.27
N TYR A 126 5.40 -8.30 -6.09
CA TYR A 126 5.25 -7.44 -4.93
C TYR A 126 3.87 -6.77 -4.90
N LEU A 127 3.38 -6.25 -6.04
CA LEU A 127 2.05 -5.64 -6.13
C LEU A 127 0.92 -6.61 -5.80
N ILE A 128 1.09 -7.90 -6.10
CA ILE A 128 0.12 -8.95 -5.75
C ILE A 128 0.17 -9.24 -4.26
N TYR A 129 1.37 -9.35 -3.70
CA TYR A 129 1.58 -9.59 -2.28
C TYR A 129 1.07 -8.42 -1.41
N ALA A 130 1.47 -7.19 -1.72
CA ALA A 130 1.14 -5.99 -0.96
C ALA A 130 -0.24 -5.40 -1.29
N MET A 131 -1.18 -6.23 -1.77
CA MET A 131 -2.54 -5.80 -2.08
C MET A 131 -3.43 -5.96 -0.86
N CYS A 132 -3.84 -4.85 -0.25
CA CYS A 132 -4.88 -4.78 0.76
C CYS A 132 -6.07 -3.96 0.24
N ASP A 133 -7.09 -3.76 1.06
CA ASP A 133 -8.32 -3.04 0.68
C ASP A 133 -8.01 -1.61 0.23
N GLU A 134 -7.17 -0.92 0.98
CA GLU A 134 -6.78 0.46 0.76
C GLU A 134 -5.91 0.59 -0.49
N THR A 135 -4.88 -0.25 -0.60
CA THR A 135 -4.00 -0.31 -1.78
C THR A 135 -4.78 -0.61 -3.05
N PHE A 136 -5.73 -1.57 -2.97
CA PHE A 136 -6.65 -1.87 -4.08
C PHE A 136 -7.48 -0.64 -4.45
N SER A 137 -8.10 0.01 -3.46
CA SER A 137 -8.95 1.18 -3.69
C SER A 137 -8.19 2.29 -4.42
N VAL A 138 -7.00 2.65 -3.94
CA VAL A 138 -6.17 3.69 -4.57
C VAL A 138 -5.71 3.26 -5.96
N ASN A 139 -5.12 2.08 -6.11
CA ASN A 139 -4.59 1.61 -7.39
C ASN A 139 -5.67 1.40 -8.46
N TYR A 140 -6.89 1.11 -8.02
CA TYR A 140 -8.03 0.95 -8.93
C TYR A 140 -8.63 2.27 -9.38
N THR A 141 -8.71 3.27 -8.51
CA THR A 141 -9.47 4.52 -8.75
C THR A 141 -8.60 5.72 -9.08
N ALA A 142 -7.30 5.72 -8.71
CA ALA A 142 -6.45 6.89 -8.91
C ALA A 142 -6.28 7.27 -10.38
N ASP A 143 -6.44 8.55 -10.67
CA ASP A 143 -6.08 9.16 -11.94
C ASP A 143 -4.58 9.48 -11.91
N ILE A 144 -3.81 8.65 -12.62
CA ILE A 144 -2.36 8.79 -12.68
C ILE A 144 -2.00 9.88 -13.69
N PRO A 145 -1.26 10.93 -13.30
CA PRO A 145 -0.89 12.03 -14.20
C PRO A 145 -0.16 11.55 -15.46
N GLU A 146 -0.36 12.24 -16.58
CA GLU A 146 0.37 11.97 -17.82
C GLU A 146 1.88 12.07 -17.60
N GLY A 147 2.62 11.13 -18.17
CA GLY A 147 4.08 11.06 -18.03
C GLY A 147 4.59 10.38 -16.74
N VAL A 148 3.71 9.96 -15.84
CA VAL A 148 4.07 9.16 -14.66
C VAL A 148 4.00 7.68 -15.02
N ASP A 149 5.06 6.93 -14.71
CA ASP A 149 5.09 5.47 -14.86
C ASP A 149 4.10 4.80 -13.90
N ARG A 150 3.11 4.10 -14.45
CA ARG A 150 2.04 3.44 -13.69
C ARG A 150 2.57 2.35 -12.77
N GLY A 151 3.56 1.58 -13.23
CA GLY A 151 4.14 0.49 -12.45
C GLY A 151 4.87 0.99 -11.21
N TRP A 152 5.59 2.13 -11.32
CA TRP A 152 6.20 2.78 -10.17
C TRP A 152 5.17 3.46 -9.28
N PHE A 153 4.10 4.04 -9.84
CA PHE A 153 3.02 4.61 -9.04
C PHE A 153 2.39 3.54 -8.13
N TYR A 154 1.95 2.42 -8.71
CA TYR A 154 1.37 1.31 -7.96
C TYR A 154 2.33 0.75 -6.91
N PHE A 155 3.61 0.64 -7.27
CA PHE A 155 4.65 0.17 -6.36
C PHE A 155 4.78 1.07 -5.12
N PHE A 156 4.81 2.39 -5.33
CA PHE A 156 4.95 3.32 -4.20
C PHE A 156 3.69 3.44 -3.35
N VAL A 157 2.50 3.34 -3.93
CA VAL A 157 1.27 3.24 -3.14
C VAL A 157 1.35 2.03 -2.21
N SER A 158 1.63 0.85 -2.76
CA SER A 158 1.74 -0.39 -1.98
C SER A 158 2.84 -0.32 -0.91
N LEU A 159 4.01 0.23 -1.26
CA LEU A 159 5.15 0.33 -0.34
C LEU A 159 4.88 1.31 0.81
N LEU A 160 4.22 2.43 0.53
CA LEU A 160 3.88 3.41 1.57
C LEU A 160 2.84 2.84 2.53
N ASP A 161 1.81 2.17 2.01
CA ASP A 161 0.76 1.55 2.83
C ASP A 161 1.34 0.46 3.74
N GLU A 162 2.18 -0.43 3.20
CA GLU A 162 2.88 -1.45 3.99
C GLU A 162 3.78 -0.82 5.05
N PHE A 163 4.51 0.24 4.70
CA PHE A 163 5.36 0.94 5.64
C PHE A 163 4.57 1.61 6.78
N TYR A 164 3.41 2.19 6.49
CA TYR A 164 2.55 2.80 7.51
C TYR A 164 2.01 1.76 8.49
N TRP A 165 1.58 0.62 7.97
CA TRP A 165 1.14 -0.51 8.79
C TRP A 165 2.27 -1.07 9.67
N PHE A 166 3.43 -1.33 9.07
CA PHE A 166 4.64 -1.76 9.78
C PHE A 166 5.03 -0.80 10.90
N LEU A 167 5.04 0.50 10.61
CA LEU A 167 5.38 1.54 11.58
C LEU A 167 4.38 1.54 12.74
N GLY A 168 3.09 1.49 12.45
CA GLY A 168 2.03 1.42 13.44
C GLY A 168 2.16 0.19 14.33
N ALA A 169 2.26 -1.00 13.74
CA ALA A 169 2.38 -2.27 14.45
C ALA A 169 3.63 -2.31 15.36
N THR A 170 4.75 -1.80 14.87
CA THR A 170 6.00 -1.75 15.64
C THR A 170 5.90 -0.79 16.81
N LEU A 171 5.41 0.43 16.58
CA LEU A 171 5.20 1.43 17.64
C LEU A 171 4.21 0.91 18.68
N GLY A 172 3.10 0.29 18.25
CA GLY A 172 2.13 -0.31 19.15
C GLY A 172 2.72 -1.43 19.99
N GLY A 173 3.53 -2.30 19.39
CA GLY A 173 4.26 -3.37 20.10
C GLY A 173 5.23 -2.86 21.15
N ILE A 174 5.90 -1.74 20.90
CA ILE A 174 6.79 -1.09 21.86
C ILE A 174 5.97 -0.41 22.97
N LEU A 175 4.98 0.42 22.61
CA LEU A 175 4.14 1.15 23.55
C LEU A 175 3.34 0.21 24.47
N GLY A 176 2.81 -0.90 23.93
CA GLY A 176 2.11 -1.90 24.71
C GLY A 176 2.96 -2.53 25.81
N GLY A 177 4.30 -2.54 25.65
CA GLY A 177 5.23 -2.96 26.70
C GLY A 177 5.39 -1.95 27.85
N LEU A 178 5.09 -0.67 27.58
CA LEU A 178 5.14 0.40 28.59
C LEU A 178 3.80 0.53 29.33
N LEU A 179 2.71 0.09 28.72
CA LEU A 179 1.38 0.10 29.30
C LEU A 179 1.30 -1.08 30.31
N ARG A 180 1.62 -0.81 31.56
CA ARG A 180 1.31 -1.73 32.66
C ARG A 180 -0.18 -1.58 32.98
N PHE A 181 -1.03 -2.38 32.32
CA PHE A 181 -2.39 -2.54 32.79
C PHE A 181 -2.33 -3.28 34.12
N ASN A 182 -2.62 -2.58 35.19
CA ASN A 182 -2.89 -3.23 36.49
C ASN A 182 -4.25 -3.94 36.33
N THR A 183 -4.20 -5.25 36.13
CA THR A 183 -5.39 -6.12 36.03
C THR A 183 -5.85 -6.58 37.40
N GLU A 184 -5.21 -6.13 38.52
CA GLU A 184 -5.67 -6.41 39.87
C GLU A 184 -7.07 -5.81 40.07
N GLY A 185 -8.08 -6.66 40.08
CA GLY A 185 -9.50 -6.29 40.24
C GLY A 185 -10.39 -6.45 39.03
N LEU A 186 -9.88 -7.01 37.92
CA LEU A 186 -10.66 -7.38 36.73
C LEU A 186 -10.94 -8.88 36.61
N ASP A 187 -10.61 -9.64 37.66
CA ASP A 187 -10.97 -11.06 37.76
C ASP A 187 -12.48 -11.17 38.06
N PHE A 188 -13.27 -11.36 37.00
CA PHE A 188 -14.67 -11.74 37.09
C PHE A 188 -14.84 -13.24 36.90
#